data_c3bd61b60dd7abdcef358b347cdc04d4
#
_entry.id   c3bd61b60dd7abdcef358b347cdc04d4
#
_cell.length_a   1.000
_cell.length_b   1.000
_cell.length_c   1.000
_cell.angle_alpha   90.00
_cell.angle_beta   90.00
_cell.angle_gamma   90.00
#
_symmetry.space_group_name_H-M   'P 1'
#
loop_
_entity.id
_entity.type
_entity.pdbx_description
1 polymer ?
#
loop_
_entity_poly.entity_id
_entity_poly.type
_entity_poly.pdbx_seq_one_letter_code
_entity_poly.pdbx_strand_id
1 'polypeptide(L)'
;AFLSKEIEFGFKNLEFLIEDSLFDDFKYTKVFSWHRDTFNIPPGANLIAKTEYPQIYSIKNSLALQFHPEIKQDLFEKWYDSDLSRQELENYNVQSELNYLKENSKQLEESMYNFYNKWIALKY
;
A
#
# COMPACT_ATOMS: atom_id res chain seq x y z
N ALA A 1 -5.89 -4.51 15.54
CA ALA A 1 -6.23 -3.39 14.66
C ALA A 1 -7.05 -2.37 15.43
N PHE A 2 -6.86 -1.11 15.14
CA PHE A 2 -7.60 0.00 15.74
C PHE A 2 -7.71 1.14 14.72
N LEU A 3 -8.62 2.09 14.96
CA LEU A 3 -8.80 3.23 14.07
C LEU A 3 -7.61 4.18 14.19
N SER A 4 -7.06 4.61 13.06
CA SER A 4 -6.07 5.67 13.03
C SER A 4 -6.75 7.03 13.24
N LYS A 5 -5.95 8.06 13.57
CA LYS A 5 -6.49 9.41 13.76
C LYS A 5 -7.16 9.94 12.50
N GLU A 6 -6.56 9.66 11.37
CA GLU A 6 -7.01 10.13 10.06
C GLU A 6 -7.01 8.96 9.09
N ILE A 7 -7.79 9.12 8.01
CA ILE A 7 -7.73 8.18 6.90
C ILE A 7 -6.40 8.42 6.19
N GLU A 8 -5.61 7.37 6.02
CA GLU A 8 -4.45 7.43 5.12
C GLU A 8 -4.94 7.14 3.70
N PHE A 9 -4.82 8.11 2.82
CA PHE A 9 -5.29 8.00 1.45
C PHE A 9 -4.28 8.60 0.50
N GLY A 10 -4.02 7.88 -0.60
CA GLY A 10 -3.22 8.37 -1.71
C GLY A 10 -1.94 7.61 -1.91
N PHE A 11 -1.13 8.08 -2.85
CA PHE A 11 0.16 7.51 -3.18
C PHE A 11 1.23 8.07 -2.25
N LYS A 12 1.93 7.17 -1.57
CA LYS A 12 2.91 7.51 -0.53
C LYS A 12 4.24 6.84 -0.80
N ASN A 13 5.32 7.51 -0.40
CA ASN A 13 6.64 6.90 -0.36
C ASN A 13 6.80 6.08 0.92
N LEU A 14 7.38 4.90 0.79
CA LEU A 14 7.69 4.06 1.95
C LEU A 14 9.07 4.42 2.52
N GLU A 15 9.15 4.43 3.84
CA GLU A 15 10.42 4.48 4.56
C GLU A 15 10.79 3.05 4.94
N PHE A 16 11.91 2.55 4.41
CA PHE A 16 12.37 1.20 4.68
C PHE A 16 13.30 1.18 5.88
N LEU A 17 13.01 0.28 6.81
CA LEU A 17 13.79 0.07 8.02
C LEU A 17 14.73 -1.12 7.89
N ILE A 18 14.41 -2.03 6.96
CA ILE A 18 15.18 -3.24 6.68
C ILE A 18 15.43 -3.31 5.18
N GLU A 19 16.68 -3.56 4.79
CA GLU A 19 17.05 -3.76 3.40
C GLU A 19 16.76 -5.20 2.99
N ASP A 20 15.92 -5.37 1.95
CA ASP A 20 15.59 -6.67 1.40
C ASP A 20 15.21 -6.49 -0.07
N SER A 21 15.91 -7.20 -0.95
CA SER A 21 15.69 -7.11 -2.41
C SER A 21 14.27 -7.53 -2.83
N LEU A 22 13.56 -8.27 -2.00
CA LEU A 22 12.17 -8.63 -2.25
C LEU A 22 11.30 -7.39 -2.48
N PHE A 23 11.62 -6.28 -1.81
CA PHE A 23 10.83 -5.06 -1.83
C PHE A 23 11.41 -3.96 -2.72
N ASP A 24 12.40 -4.28 -3.55
CA ASP A 24 13.05 -3.28 -4.42
C ASP A 24 12.05 -2.56 -5.33
N ASP A 25 11.02 -3.26 -5.77
CA ASP A 25 9.99 -2.68 -6.64
C ASP A 25 9.17 -1.57 -5.96
N PHE A 26 9.19 -1.50 -4.64
CA PHE A 26 8.47 -0.50 -3.86
C PHE A 26 9.36 0.59 -3.28
N LYS A 27 10.67 0.52 -3.47
CA LYS A 27 11.62 1.50 -2.92
C LYS A 27 11.57 2.84 -3.63
N TYR A 28 11.41 2.81 -4.95
CA TYR A 28 11.54 3.99 -5.79
C TYR A 28 10.22 4.42 -6.41
N THR A 29 9.12 3.78 -6.03
CA THR A 29 7.78 4.11 -6.48
C THR A 29 6.91 4.40 -5.27
N LYS A 30 5.88 5.21 -5.49
CA LYS A 30 4.88 5.43 -4.48
C LYS A 30 3.92 4.24 -4.46
N VAL A 31 3.39 3.94 -3.27
CA VAL A 31 2.40 2.89 -3.08
C VAL A 31 1.06 3.50 -2.70
N PHE A 32 -0.03 2.85 -3.08
CA PHE A 32 -1.37 3.37 -2.83
C PHE A 32 -1.89 2.91 -1.47
N SER A 33 -2.28 3.87 -0.64
CA SER A 33 -2.92 3.63 0.64
C SER A 33 -4.34 4.17 0.64
N TRP A 34 -5.25 3.41 1.19
CA TRP A 34 -6.60 3.86 1.52
C TRP A 34 -7.10 2.99 2.66
N HIS A 35 -6.91 3.47 3.88
CA HIS A 35 -7.36 2.76 5.06
C HIS A 35 -7.64 3.72 6.21
N ARG A 36 -8.55 3.32 7.06
CA ARG A 36 -8.87 4.01 8.30
C ARG A 36 -8.29 3.29 9.51
N ASP A 37 -8.12 1.98 9.39
CA ASP A 37 -7.56 1.16 10.45
C ASP A 37 -6.05 1.11 10.37
N THR A 38 -5.41 0.96 11.50
CA THR A 38 -3.99 0.68 11.60
C THR A 38 -3.76 -0.41 12.65
N PHE A 39 -2.52 -0.77 12.88
CA PHE A 39 -2.20 -1.83 13.83
C PHE A 39 -0.85 -1.58 14.47
N ASN A 40 -0.65 -2.18 15.64
CA ASN A 40 0.66 -2.29 16.27
C ASN A 40 1.36 -3.53 15.74
N ILE A 41 2.68 -3.49 15.66
CA ILE A 41 3.45 -4.63 15.20
C ILE A 41 3.33 -5.76 16.22
N PRO A 42 2.90 -6.97 15.81
CA PRO A 42 2.77 -8.10 16.73
C PRO A 42 4.11 -8.49 17.34
N PRO A 43 4.12 -9.04 18.56
CA PRO A 43 5.35 -9.58 19.15
C PRO A 43 5.98 -10.64 18.23
N GLY A 44 7.30 -10.54 18.03
CA GLY A 44 8.03 -11.45 17.15
C GLY A 44 8.00 -11.11 15.67
N ALA A 45 7.28 -10.06 15.29
CA ALA A 45 7.27 -9.58 13.92
C ALA A 45 8.35 -8.52 13.69
N ASN A 46 8.78 -8.39 12.43
CA ASN A 46 9.76 -7.40 12.01
C ASN A 46 9.09 -6.34 11.15
N LEU A 47 9.13 -5.09 11.57
CA LEU A 47 8.66 -3.98 10.76
C LEU A 47 9.69 -3.68 9.68
N ILE A 48 9.26 -3.76 8.43
CA ILE A 48 10.13 -3.61 7.26
C ILE A 48 10.02 -2.22 6.67
N ALA A 49 8.82 -1.69 6.52
CA ALA A 49 8.58 -0.38 5.94
C ALA A 49 7.36 0.29 6.54
N LYS A 50 7.36 1.62 6.50
CA LYS A 50 6.27 2.43 7.04
C LYS A 50 6.08 3.74 6.28
N THR A 51 4.92 4.37 6.50
CA THR A 51 4.64 5.78 6.28
C THR A 51 4.50 6.39 7.67
N GLU A 52 3.44 7.13 7.97
CA GLU A 52 3.08 7.46 9.36
C GLU A 52 2.60 6.22 10.11
N TYR A 53 2.18 5.20 9.36
CA TYR A 53 1.65 3.94 9.86
C TYR A 53 2.49 2.78 9.34
N PRO A 54 2.52 1.63 10.06
CA PRO A 54 3.18 0.43 9.55
C PRO A 54 2.58 0.02 8.21
N GLN A 55 3.44 -0.35 7.25
CA GLN A 55 3.00 -0.73 5.91
C GLN A 55 3.40 -2.15 5.53
N ILE A 56 4.57 -2.59 5.94
CA ILE A 56 5.05 -3.95 5.66
C ILE A 56 5.66 -4.51 6.94
N TYR A 57 5.20 -5.68 7.34
CA TYR A 57 5.89 -6.44 8.37
C TYR A 57 5.91 -7.92 8.03
N SER A 58 6.89 -8.63 8.58
CA SER A 58 7.00 -10.09 8.45
C SER A 58 6.94 -10.74 9.81
N ILE A 59 6.35 -11.92 9.85
CA ILE A 59 6.37 -12.80 11.01
C ILE A 59 6.45 -14.22 10.51
N LYS A 60 7.53 -14.94 10.91
CA LYS A 60 7.81 -16.30 10.40
C LYS A 60 7.83 -16.27 8.86
N ASN A 61 6.99 -17.08 8.22
CA ASN A 61 6.88 -17.18 6.76
C ASN A 61 5.77 -16.33 6.18
N SER A 62 5.18 -15.45 6.99
CA SER A 62 4.05 -14.60 6.57
C SER A 62 4.50 -13.18 6.38
N LEU A 63 3.86 -12.51 5.44
CA LEU A 63 4.11 -11.12 5.11
C LEU A 63 2.78 -10.35 5.12
N ALA A 64 2.76 -9.22 5.78
CA ALA A 64 1.59 -8.35 5.81
C ALA A 64 1.89 -7.03 5.10
N LEU A 65 0.99 -6.63 4.23
CA LEU A 65 1.03 -5.36 3.51
C LEU A 65 -0.22 -4.56 3.86
N GLN A 66 -0.05 -3.32 4.28
CA GLN A 66 -1.19 -2.43 4.55
C GLN A 66 -1.65 -1.69 3.30
N PHE A 67 -0.73 -1.32 2.43
CA PHE A 67 -1.06 -0.64 1.17
C PHE A 67 -1.63 -1.62 0.15
N HIS A 68 -2.16 -1.08 -0.95
CA HIS A 68 -2.81 -1.85 -2.00
C HIS A 68 -1.94 -1.91 -3.26
N PRO A 69 -1.06 -2.92 -3.41
CA PRO A 69 -0.26 -3.05 -4.64
C PRO A 69 -1.10 -3.43 -5.85
N GLU A 70 -2.30 -3.99 -5.64
CA GLU A 70 -3.21 -4.43 -6.68
C GLU A 70 -4.02 -3.30 -7.31
N ILE A 71 -3.84 -2.05 -6.88
CA ILE A 71 -4.70 -0.95 -7.32
C ILE A 71 -4.64 -0.72 -8.83
N LYS A 72 -5.80 -0.58 -9.45
CA LYS A 72 -6.00 -0.22 -10.84
C LYS A 72 -7.09 0.84 -10.93
N GLN A 73 -7.15 1.55 -12.06
CA GLN A 73 -8.12 2.62 -12.23
C GLN A 73 -9.56 2.17 -12.03
N ASP A 74 -9.94 1.06 -12.64
CA ASP A 74 -11.30 0.52 -12.52
C ASP A 74 -11.64 0.11 -11.09
N LEU A 75 -10.69 -0.48 -10.39
CA LEU A 75 -10.86 -0.86 -8.99
C LEU A 75 -11.01 0.38 -8.10
N PHE A 76 -10.19 1.40 -8.32
CA PHE A 76 -10.28 2.66 -7.60
C PHE A 76 -11.64 3.31 -7.80
N GLU A 77 -12.09 3.41 -9.05
CA GLU A 77 -13.37 4.02 -9.39
C GLU A 77 -14.53 3.27 -8.73
N LYS A 78 -14.44 1.93 -8.70
CA LYS A 78 -15.45 1.09 -8.05
C LYS A 78 -15.49 1.34 -6.54
N TRP A 79 -14.32 1.43 -5.89
CA TRP A 79 -14.26 1.70 -4.45
C TRP A 79 -14.75 3.10 -4.11
N TYR A 80 -14.47 4.07 -4.99
CA TYR A 80 -14.87 5.46 -4.78
C TYR A 80 -16.34 5.72 -5.10
N ASP A 81 -17.00 4.80 -5.79
CA ASP A 81 -18.39 4.94 -6.22
C ASP A 81 -19.37 4.58 -5.11
N SER A 82 -19.26 5.28 -3.99
CA SER A 82 -20.22 5.21 -2.89
C SER A 82 -20.28 6.56 -2.19
N ASP A 83 -21.43 6.87 -1.62
CA ASP A 83 -21.60 8.13 -0.89
C ASP A 83 -20.68 8.18 0.33
N LEU A 84 -20.49 7.05 0.99
CA LEU A 84 -19.59 6.97 2.16
C LEU A 84 -18.15 7.27 1.77
N SER A 85 -17.64 6.65 0.69
CA SER A 85 -16.27 6.90 0.23
C SER A 85 -16.07 8.35 -0.18
N ARG A 86 -17.01 8.94 -0.88
CA ARG A 86 -16.95 10.34 -1.29
C ARG A 86 -16.96 11.28 -0.09
N GLN A 87 -17.74 10.97 0.92
CA GLN A 87 -17.78 11.73 2.15
C GLN A 87 -16.46 11.61 2.93
N GLU A 88 -15.92 10.41 3.04
CA GLU A 88 -14.65 10.16 3.72
C GLU A 88 -13.49 10.94 3.09
N LEU A 89 -13.51 11.10 1.78
CA LEU A 89 -12.43 11.70 1.02
C LEU A 89 -12.70 13.15 0.60
N GLU A 90 -13.73 13.78 1.14
CA GLU A 90 -14.10 15.15 0.71
C GLU A 90 -13.00 16.19 0.90
N ASN A 91 -12.12 15.98 1.90
CA ASN A 91 -11.00 16.89 2.19
C ASN A 91 -9.69 16.45 1.53
N TYR A 92 -9.72 15.43 0.69
CA TYR A 92 -8.54 14.91 -0.02
C TYR A 92 -8.61 15.27 -1.50
N ASN A 93 -7.47 15.47 -2.11
CA ASN A 93 -7.41 15.70 -3.55
C ASN A 93 -7.44 14.37 -4.31
N VAL A 94 -8.63 13.83 -4.47
CA VAL A 94 -8.85 12.53 -5.13
C VAL A 94 -8.41 12.58 -6.58
N GLN A 95 -8.65 13.70 -7.27
CA GLN A 95 -8.31 13.81 -8.69
C GLN A 95 -6.80 13.72 -8.93
N SER A 96 -5.99 14.32 -8.05
CA SER A 96 -4.53 14.23 -8.20
C SER A 96 -4.03 12.80 -8.00
N GLU A 97 -4.62 12.06 -7.07
CA GLU A 97 -4.26 10.66 -6.85
C GLU A 97 -4.70 9.77 -8.01
N LEU A 98 -5.89 10.03 -8.56
CA LEU A 98 -6.36 9.32 -9.74
C LEU A 98 -5.48 9.60 -10.96
N ASN A 99 -5.04 10.85 -11.13
CA ASN A 99 -4.10 11.20 -12.20
C ASN A 99 -2.77 10.47 -12.06
N TYR A 100 -2.25 10.38 -10.84
CA TYR A 100 -1.03 9.61 -10.58
C TYR A 100 -1.22 8.14 -10.98
N LEU A 101 -2.34 7.57 -10.59
CA LEU A 101 -2.66 6.18 -10.93
C LEU A 101 -2.70 5.96 -12.44
N LYS A 102 -3.35 6.86 -13.18
CA LYS A 102 -3.43 6.78 -14.65
C LYS A 102 -2.07 6.89 -15.31
N GLU A 103 -1.26 7.85 -14.84
CA GLU A 103 0.06 8.11 -15.43
C GLU A 103 1.06 6.99 -15.13
N ASN A 104 0.90 6.29 -14.01
CA ASN A 104 1.84 5.29 -13.53
C ASN A 104 1.27 3.87 -13.52
N SER A 105 0.13 3.63 -14.14
CA SER A 105 -0.57 2.35 -14.08
C SER A 105 0.29 1.17 -14.55
N LYS A 106 1.04 1.35 -15.62
CA LYS A 106 1.91 0.29 -16.14
C LYS A 106 3.04 -0.04 -15.17
N GLN A 107 3.69 0.97 -14.61
CA GLN A 107 4.77 0.79 -13.65
C GLN A 107 4.26 0.13 -12.36
N LEU A 108 3.10 0.55 -11.87
CA LEU A 108 2.48 -0.03 -10.68
C LEU A 108 2.15 -1.50 -10.88
N GLU A 109 1.62 -1.85 -12.05
CA GLU A 109 1.31 -3.23 -12.39
C GLU A 109 2.58 -4.08 -12.48
N GLU A 110 3.63 -3.56 -13.11
CA GLU A 110 4.91 -4.25 -13.20
C GLU A 110 5.54 -4.46 -11.82
N SER A 111 5.48 -3.47 -10.96
CA SER A 111 6.02 -3.56 -9.59
C SER A 111 5.31 -4.65 -8.79
N MET A 112 3.99 -4.70 -8.86
CA MET A 112 3.20 -5.73 -8.20
C MET A 112 3.53 -7.12 -8.73
N TYR A 113 3.61 -7.25 -10.05
CA TYR A 113 3.90 -8.51 -10.70
C TYR A 113 5.28 -9.04 -10.32
N ASN A 114 6.29 -8.17 -10.37
CA ASN A 114 7.66 -8.52 -10.00
C ASN A 114 7.76 -8.93 -8.53
N PHE A 115 7.15 -8.17 -7.63
CA PHE A 115 7.12 -8.50 -6.22
C PHE A 115 6.48 -9.85 -5.98
N TYR A 116 5.32 -10.10 -6.57
CA TYR A 116 4.58 -11.33 -6.42
C TYR A 116 5.39 -12.55 -6.88
N ASN A 117 6.06 -12.43 -8.02
CA ASN A 117 6.90 -13.51 -8.53
C ASN A 117 8.09 -13.79 -7.63
N LYS A 118 8.73 -12.76 -7.08
CA LYS A 118 9.81 -12.91 -6.11
C LYS A 118 9.32 -13.61 -4.83
N TRP A 119 8.17 -13.22 -4.35
CA TRP A 119 7.58 -13.80 -3.14
C TRP A 119 7.29 -15.29 -3.33
N ILE A 120 6.67 -15.65 -4.45
CA ILE A 120 6.38 -17.05 -4.77
C ILE A 120 7.68 -17.86 -4.87
N ALA A 121 8.71 -17.31 -5.51
CA ALA A 121 9.99 -17.99 -5.66
C ALA A 121 10.66 -18.29 -4.32
N LEU A 122 10.49 -17.43 -3.33
CA LEU A 122 11.02 -17.66 -1.97
C LEU A 122 10.23 -18.74 -1.21
N LYS A 123 8.96 -18.91 -1.54
CA LYS A 123 8.07 -19.87 -0.88
C LYS A 123 8.21 -21.27 -1.46
N TYR A 124 8.47 -21.35 -2.71
CA TYR A 124 8.50 -22.60 -3.47
C TYR A 124 9.77 -22.70 -4.30
#